data_a76d27daa7d5b80f3861881c117bd356
#
_entry.id   a76d27daa7d5b80f3861881c117bd356
#
_cell.length_a   1.000
_cell.length_b   1.000
_cell.length_c   1.000
_cell.angle_alpha   90.00
_cell.angle_beta   90.00
_cell.angle_gamma   90.00
#
_symmetry.space_group_name_H-M   'P 1'
#
loop_
_entity.id
_entity.type
_entity.pdbx_description
1 polymer ?
#
loop_
_entity_poly.entity_id
_entity_poly.type
_entity_poly.pdbx_seq_one_letter_code
_entity_poly.pdbx_strand_id
1 'polypeptide(L)'
;MKLGTKSLLFGAHCFFVHPFCVLLAWIKMYGFPFDPRIWIAILVHDWGYWGKPDMDGLMGKMHPYLGAKIMRSLFGEKWYWFTLLHSRFMAKEYDLEVSKLCYADKLSIKYELKWFYLFRIKLSGEYLEYFELMRSYRRQSDKWLASFKKKQNALSEWFDWAKNQMVCFVEDKHK
;
A
#
# COMPACT_ATOMS: atom_id res chain seq x y z
N MET A 1 -15.09 7.85 -12.31
CA MET A 1 -13.94 6.91 -12.25
C MET A 1 -13.89 6.30 -10.86
N LYS A 2 -13.69 4.98 -10.73
CA LYS A 2 -13.65 4.27 -9.45
C LYS A 2 -12.41 4.64 -8.63
N LEU A 3 -12.48 4.53 -7.29
CA LEU A 3 -11.45 4.99 -6.38
C LEU A 3 -10.08 4.34 -6.63
N GLY A 4 -10.03 3.02 -6.77
CA GLY A 4 -8.79 2.30 -7.06
C GLY A 4 -8.13 2.73 -8.37
N THR A 5 -8.92 3.01 -9.42
CA THR A 5 -8.36 3.57 -10.67
C THR A 5 -7.77 4.96 -10.45
N LYS A 6 -8.44 5.81 -9.65
CA LYS A 6 -7.90 7.13 -9.30
C LYS A 6 -6.62 7.02 -8.49
N SER A 7 -6.56 6.07 -7.54
CA SER A 7 -5.36 5.82 -6.75
C SER A 7 -4.17 5.44 -7.62
N LEU A 8 -4.36 4.51 -8.58
CA LEU A 8 -3.33 4.10 -9.52
C LEU A 8 -2.85 5.22 -10.46
N LEU A 9 -3.73 6.10 -10.88
CA LEU A 9 -3.35 7.17 -11.81
C LEU A 9 -2.66 8.34 -11.12
N PHE A 10 -3.17 8.75 -9.97
CA PHE A 10 -2.72 9.97 -9.30
C PHE A 10 -2.84 9.96 -7.77
N GLY A 11 -3.16 8.83 -7.14
CA GLY A 11 -3.28 8.69 -5.68
C GLY A 11 -2.05 8.04 -5.02
N ALA A 12 -2.27 7.37 -3.89
CA ALA A 12 -1.20 6.73 -3.11
C ALA A 12 -0.45 5.67 -3.92
N HIS A 13 -1.18 4.87 -4.73
CA HIS A 13 -0.63 3.76 -5.52
C HIS A 13 -0.27 4.17 -6.95
N CYS A 14 0.03 5.47 -7.18
CA CYS A 14 0.37 6.00 -8.51
C CYS A 14 1.48 5.19 -9.18
N PHE A 15 1.23 4.70 -10.40
CA PHE A 15 2.08 3.82 -11.19
C PHE A 15 3.56 4.22 -11.28
N PHE A 16 3.85 5.51 -11.24
CA PHE A 16 5.20 6.01 -11.41
C PHE A 16 5.89 6.30 -10.07
N VAL A 17 5.12 6.74 -9.07
CA VAL A 17 5.68 7.21 -7.80
C VAL A 17 5.80 6.06 -6.81
N HIS A 18 4.72 5.32 -6.59
CA HIS A 18 4.69 4.26 -5.58
C HIS A 18 5.71 3.14 -5.86
N PRO A 19 5.80 2.55 -7.08
CA PRO A 19 6.82 1.54 -7.35
C PRO A 19 8.25 2.04 -7.17
N PHE A 20 8.51 3.32 -7.46
CA PHE A 20 9.82 3.92 -7.20
C PHE A 20 10.14 3.99 -5.70
N CYS A 21 9.18 4.41 -4.87
CA CYS A 21 9.35 4.41 -3.42
C CYS A 21 9.52 2.99 -2.86
N VAL A 22 8.79 2.00 -3.40
CA VAL A 22 8.96 0.57 -3.05
C VAL A 22 10.35 0.07 -3.42
N LEU A 23 10.87 0.45 -4.59
CA LEU A 23 12.23 0.11 -4.99
C LEU A 23 13.28 0.70 -4.05
N LEU A 24 13.15 1.96 -3.65
CA LEU A 24 14.05 2.59 -2.67
C LEU A 24 14.01 1.85 -1.33
N ALA A 25 12.81 1.50 -0.86
CA ALA A 25 12.64 0.70 0.35
C ALA A 25 13.28 -0.69 0.22
N TRP A 26 13.08 -1.35 -0.92
CA TRP A 26 13.71 -2.63 -1.22
C TRP A 26 15.24 -2.56 -1.16
N ILE A 27 15.83 -1.58 -1.85
CA ILE A 27 17.29 -1.38 -1.86
C ILE A 27 17.82 -1.16 -0.45
N LYS A 28 17.11 -0.37 0.35
CA LYS A 28 17.50 -0.12 1.75
C LYS A 28 17.48 -1.38 2.61
N MET A 29 16.52 -2.28 2.39
CA MET A 29 16.32 -3.48 3.21
C MET A 29 17.14 -4.68 2.75
N TYR A 30 17.26 -4.85 1.43
CA TYR A 30 17.76 -6.11 0.84
C TYR A 30 18.92 -5.90 -0.14
N GLY A 31 19.36 -4.68 -0.36
CA GLY A 31 20.33 -4.34 -1.39
C GLY A 31 19.71 -4.21 -2.79
N PHE A 32 20.57 -3.95 -3.78
CA PHE A 32 20.14 -3.76 -5.16
C PHE A 32 19.52 -5.04 -5.72
N PRO A 33 18.31 -4.99 -6.32
CA PRO A 33 17.65 -6.17 -6.87
C PRO A 33 18.23 -6.54 -8.25
N PHE A 34 19.23 -7.40 -8.28
CA PHE A 34 19.84 -7.89 -9.53
C PHE A 34 18.90 -8.81 -10.32
N ASP A 35 17.92 -9.42 -9.67
CA ASP A 35 16.89 -10.23 -10.34
C ASP A 35 15.83 -9.34 -10.99
N PRO A 36 15.71 -9.32 -12.34
CA PRO A 36 14.75 -8.45 -13.03
C PRO A 36 13.30 -8.77 -12.70
N ARG A 37 13.01 -9.97 -12.21
CA ARG A 37 11.65 -10.37 -11.79
C ARG A 37 11.17 -9.56 -10.59
N ILE A 38 12.08 -9.11 -9.71
CA ILE A 38 11.74 -8.24 -8.59
C ILE A 38 11.24 -6.88 -9.08
N TRP A 39 11.88 -6.32 -10.11
CA TRP A 39 11.44 -5.05 -10.72
C TRP A 39 10.03 -5.15 -11.30
N ILE A 40 9.75 -6.26 -11.99
CA ILE A 40 8.43 -6.48 -12.58
C ILE A 40 7.40 -6.69 -11.46
N ALA A 41 7.72 -7.46 -10.40
CA ALA A 41 6.83 -7.63 -9.26
C ALA A 41 6.52 -6.30 -8.57
N ILE A 42 7.53 -5.46 -8.32
CA ILE A 42 7.36 -4.11 -7.76
C ILE A 42 6.47 -3.24 -8.66
N LEU A 43 6.60 -3.36 -9.98
CA LEU A 43 5.79 -2.56 -10.90
C LEU A 43 4.32 -2.98 -10.92
N VAL A 44 4.04 -4.30 -10.88
CA VAL A 44 2.68 -4.81 -11.15
C VAL A 44 1.87 -5.15 -9.91
N HIS A 45 2.47 -5.16 -8.69
CA HIS A 45 1.82 -5.71 -7.49
C HIS A 45 0.46 -5.07 -7.19
N ASP A 46 0.32 -3.78 -7.43
CA ASP A 46 -0.89 -2.99 -7.15
C ASP A 46 -1.82 -2.79 -8.35
N TRP A 47 -1.48 -3.30 -9.53
CA TRP A 47 -2.31 -3.07 -10.73
C TRP A 47 -3.74 -3.56 -10.58
N GLY A 48 -3.98 -4.50 -9.67
CA GLY A 48 -5.31 -5.00 -9.38
C GLY A 48 -6.28 -3.99 -8.73
N TYR A 49 -5.82 -2.82 -8.33
CA TYR A 49 -6.71 -1.72 -7.95
C TYR A 49 -7.49 -1.14 -9.14
N TRP A 50 -7.04 -1.39 -10.36
CA TRP A 50 -7.78 -0.93 -11.55
C TRP A 50 -9.23 -1.39 -11.52
N GLY A 51 -10.16 -0.44 -11.61
CA GLY A 51 -11.60 -0.72 -11.60
C GLY A 51 -12.19 -1.07 -10.22
N LYS A 52 -11.43 -1.02 -9.12
CA LYS A 52 -11.97 -1.28 -7.77
C LYS A 52 -12.71 -0.06 -7.24
N PRO A 53 -13.86 -0.28 -6.55
CA PRO A 53 -14.64 0.83 -5.97
C PRO A 53 -14.02 1.39 -4.69
N ASP A 54 -13.23 0.60 -4.00
CA ASP A 54 -12.62 0.87 -2.69
C ASP A 54 -11.15 0.44 -2.67
N MET A 55 -10.40 0.89 -1.66
CA MET A 55 -9.00 0.51 -1.42
C MET A 55 -8.88 -0.52 -0.30
N ASP A 56 -9.58 -0.27 0.82
CA ASP A 56 -9.51 -1.07 2.05
C ASP A 56 -10.74 -1.96 2.25
N GLY A 57 -11.76 -1.82 1.39
CA GLY A 57 -12.93 -2.67 1.37
C GLY A 57 -12.65 -4.07 0.80
N LEU A 58 -13.69 -4.90 0.71
CA LEU A 58 -13.56 -6.28 0.24
C LEU A 58 -12.97 -6.36 -1.18
N MET A 59 -13.40 -5.47 -2.08
CA MET A 59 -12.93 -5.47 -3.47
C MET A 59 -11.49 -4.96 -3.58
N GLY A 60 -11.13 -3.94 -2.80
CA GLY A 60 -9.75 -3.42 -2.75
C GLY A 60 -8.75 -4.43 -2.21
N LYS A 61 -9.11 -5.19 -1.17
CA LYS A 61 -8.27 -6.25 -0.60
C LYS A 61 -7.90 -7.35 -1.60
N MET A 62 -8.66 -7.49 -2.69
CA MET A 62 -8.41 -8.46 -3.77
C MET A 62 -7.44 -7.93 -4.85
N HIS A 63 -6.90 -6.71 -4.69
CA HIS A 63 -5.97 -6.13 -5.69
C HIS A 63 -4.73 -7.00 -5.97
N PRO A 64 -4.15 -7.79 -5.02
CA PRO A 64 -2.91 -8.51 -5.29
C PRO A 64 -3.04 -9.58 -6.37
N TYR A 65 -4.25 -10.07 -6.60
CA TYR A 65 -4.46 -11.17 -7.55
C TYR A 65 -4.04 -10.86 -8.98
N LEU A 66 -4.25 -9.63 -9.45
CA LEU A 66 -3.90 -9.31 -10.85
C LEU A 66 -2.38 -9.34 -11.05
N GLY A 67 -1.63 -8.65 -10.20
CA GLY A 67 -0.17 -8.68 -10.24
C GLY A 67 0.39 -10.08 -10.05
N ALA A 68 -0.16 -10.85 -9.11
CA ALA A 68 0.24 -12.23 -8.88
C ALA A 68 -0.01 -13.13 -10.12
N LYS A 69 -1.15 -13.02 -10.80
CA LYS A 69 -1.45 -13.77 -12.04
C LYS A 69 -0.49 -13.40 -13.17
N ILE A 70 -0.15 -12.12 -13.32
CA ILE A 70 0.85 -11.67 -14.30
C ILE A 70 2.20 -12.34 -13.99
N MET A 71 2.65 -12.28 -12.74
CA MET A 71 3.92 -12.86 -12.33
C MET A 71 3.94 -14.39 -12.46
N ARG A 72 2.82 -15.06 -12.23
CA ARG A 72 2.67 -16.50 -12.46
C ARG A 72 2.84 -16.86 -13.92
N SER A 73 2.18 -16.12 -14.79
CA SER A 73 2.23 -16.36 -16.25
C SER A 73 3.64 -16.18 -16.83
N LEU A 74 4.41 -15.23 -16.28
CA LEU A 74 5.75 -14.92 -16.76
C LEU A 74 6.84 -15.80 -16.12
N PHE A 75 6.69 -16.14 -14.83
CA PHE A 75 7.78 -16.68 -14.03
C PHE A 75 7.39 -17.85 -13.12
N GLY A 76 6.14 -18.31 -13.20
CA GLY A 76 5.65 -19.49 -12.49
C GLY A 76 5.17 -19.25 -11.06
N GLU A 77 4.82 -20.34 -10.37
CA GLU A 77 4.08 -20.34 -9.12
C GLU A 77 4.78 -19.63 -7.97
N LYS A 78 6.10 -19.76 -7.86
CA LYS A 78 6.90 -19.06 -6.85
C LYS A 78 6.68 -17.54 -6.89
N TRP A 79 6.58 -16.95 -8.08
CA TRP A 79 6.40 -15.52 -8.27
C TRP A 79 4.94 -15.08 -8.10
N TYR A 80 3.99 -16.00 -8.31
CA TYR A 80 2.60 -15.80 -7.91
C TYR A 80 2.52 -15.52 -6.40
N TRP A 81 3.02 -16.44 -5.59
CA TRP A 81 2.98 -16.32 -4.14
C TRP A 81 3.82 -15.14 -3.64
N PHE A 82 4.98 -14.91 -4.20
CA PHE A 82 5.81 -13.75 -3.87
C PHE A 82 5.04 -12.44 -4.03
N THR A 83 4.28 -12.30 -5.12
CA THR A 83 3.51 -11.09 -5.40
C THR A 83 2.19 -11.06 -4.63
N LEU A 84 1.47 -12.19 -4.51
CA LEU A 84 0.21 -12.25 -3.77
C LEU A 84 0.40 -11.88 -2.30
N LEU A 85 1.46 -12.40 -1.70
CA LEU A 85 1.76 -12.24 -0.27
C LEU A 85 2.42 -10.90 0.09
N HIS A 86 2.45 -9.92 -0.85
CA HIS A 86 2.76 -8.54 -0.45
C HIS A 86 1.61 -7.94 0.38
N SER A 87 0.40 -8.49 0.25
CA SER A 87 -0.74 -8.11 1.06
C SER A 87 -0.81 -8.92 2.36
N ARG A 88 -0.83 -8.21 3.51
CA ARG A 88 -1.06 -8.82 4.82
C ARG A 88 -2.41 -9.53 4.92
N PHE A 89 -3.41 -9.01 4.19
CA PHE A 89 -4.73 -9.65 4.12
C PHE A 89 -4.63 -11.02 3.44
N MET A 90 -3.97 -11.12 2.28
CA MET A 90 -3.79 -12.39 1.58
C MET A 90 -2.93 -13.37 2.39
N ALA A 91 -1.87 -12.90 3.02
CA ALA A 91 -1.04 -13.75 3.88
C ALA A 91 -1.87 -14.39 5.01
N LYS A 92 -2.76 -13.61 5.64
CA LYS A 92 -3.68 -14.12 6.68
C LYS A 92 -4.72 -15.10 6.11
N GLU A 93 -5.30 -14.80 4.95
CA GLU A 93 -6.31 -15.68 4.32
C GLU A 93 -5.76 -17.05 3.94
N TYR A 94 -4.48 -17.12 3.56
CA TYR A 94 -3.83 -18.38 3.18
C TYR A 94 -3.00 -19.01 4.31
N ASP A 95 -3.00 -18.43 5.50
CA ASP A 95 -2.18 -18.85 6.64
C ASP A 95 -0.69 -18.99 6.28
N LEU A 96 -0.19 -17.98 5.56
CA LEU A 96 1.20 -17.91 5.09
C LEU A 96 1.87 -16.62 5.58
N GLU A 97 3.21 -16.65 5.60
CA GLU A 97 3.98 -15.44 5.90
C GLU A 97 3.94 -14.44 4.74
N VAL A 98 4.03 -13.16 5.10
CA VAL A 98 4.16 -12.10 4.09
C VAL A 98 5.48 -12.22 3.34
N SER A 99 5.48 -11.83 2.07
CA SER A 99 6.68 -11.82 1.25
C SER A 99 7.60 -10.63 1.58
N LYS A 100 8.85 -10.69 1.14
CA LYS A 100 9.79 -9.54 1.20
C LYS A 100 9.22 -8.28 0.53
N LEU A 101 8.40 -8.45 -0.50
CA LEU A 101 7.75 -7.34 -1.18
C LEU A 101 6.78 -6.58 -0.26
N CYS A 102 6.08 -7.29 0.67
CA CYS A 102 5.22 -6.65 1.66
C CYS A 102 5.98 -5.65 2.53
N TYR A 103 7.14 -6.02 3.01
CA TYR A 103 7.92 -5.14 3.88
C TYR A 103 8.43 -3.91 3.11
N ALA A 104 8.93 -4.11 1.88
CA ALA A 104 9.37 -3.01 1.03
C ALA A 104 8.20 -2.07 0.68
N ASP A 105 7.03 -2.63 0.35
CA ASP A 105 5.81 -1.87 0.08
C ASP A 105 5.40 -1.03 1.30
N LYS A 106 5.34 -1.62 2.50
CA LYS A 106 4.96 -0.87 3.70
C LYS A 106 5.99 0.18 4.10
N LEU A 107 7.29 -0.10 3.92
CA LEU A 107 8.34 0.87 4.19
C LEU A 107 8.39 2.00 3.17
N SER A 108 7.79 1.84 1.98
CA SER A 108 7.84 2.81 0.88
C SER A 108 7.33 4.20 1.29
N ILE A 109 6.37 4.28 2.21
CA ILE A 109 5.84 5.54 2.76
C ILE A 109 6.93 6.44 3.38
N LYS A 110 8.05 5.85 3.81
CA LYS A 110 9.20 6.59 4.35
C LYS A 110 9.90 7.43 3.27
N TYR A 111 9.80 7.02 2.02
CA TYR A 111 10.42 7.66 0.85
C TYR A 111 9.47 8.59 0.10
N GLU A 112 8.22 8.64 0.51
CA GLU A 112 7.23 9.57 -0.03
C GLU A 112 7.48 11.00 0.48
N LEU A 113 7.45 11.98 -0.43
CA LEU A 113 7.44 13.39 -0.07
C LEU A 113 6.06 13.73 0.49
N LYS A 114 5.97 14.00 1.79
CA LYS A 114 4.71 14.19 2.53
C LYS A 114 3.72 15.12 1.83
N TRP A 115 4.15 16.34 1.44
CA TRP A 115 3.27 17.31 0.79
C TRP A 115 2.70 16.79 -0.53
N PHE A 116 3.53 16.08 -1.33
CA PHE A 116 3.13 15.52 -2.61
C PHE A 116 2.21 14.32 -2.45
N TYR A 117 2.50 13.44 -1.48
CA TYR A 117 1.62 12.33 -1.13
C TYR A 117 0.25 12.83 -0.70
N LEU A 118 0.20 13.83 0.21
CA LEU A 118 -1.05 14.41 0.69
C LEU A 118 -1.87 15.09 -0.43
N PHE A 119 -1.19 15.74 -1.36
CA PHE A 119 -1.83 16.31 -2.55
C PHE A 119 -2.49 15.20 -3.39
N ARG A 120 -1.76 14.12 -3.67
CA ARG A 120 -2.25 12.99 -4.48
C ARG A 120 -3.45 12.29 -3.86
N ILE A 121 -3.43 11.97 -2.58
CA ILE A 121 -4.56 11.30 -1.91
C ILE A 121 -5.79 12.19 -1.77
N LYS A 122 -5.62 13.52 -1.71
CA LYS A 122 -6.74 14.46 -1.80
C LYS A 122 -7.37 14.43 -3.19
N LEU A 123 -6.54 14.43 -4.23
CA LEU A 123 -6.99 14.44 -5.62
C LEU A 123 -7.76 13.15 -5.96
N SER A 124 -7.30 11.99 -5.50
CA SER A 124 -8.00 10.71 -5.70
C SER A 124 -9.25 10.57 -4.83
N GLY A 125 -9.28 11.21 -3.65
CA GLY A 125 -10.35 11.11 -2.66
C GLY A 125 -10.18 9.94 -1.68
N GLU A 126 -9.11 9.15 -1.79
CA GLU A 126 -8.86 7.98 -0.94
C GLU A 126 -8.57 8.32 0.52
N TYR A 127 -8.19 9.56 0.83
CA TYR A 127 -7.99 10.02 2.22
C TYR A 127 -9.22 9.82 3.11
N LEU A 128 -10.43 9.74 2.53
CA LEU A 128 -11.66 9.50 3.29
C LEU A 128 -11.69 8.08 3.87
N GLU A 129 -11.31 7.07 3.08
CA GLU A 129 -11.18 5.69 3.58
C GLU A 129 -10.07 5.58 4.63
N TYR A 130 -8.96 6.28 4.45
CA TYR A 130 -7.87 6.28 5.41
C TYR A 130 -8.26 6.87 6.77
N PHE A 131 -9.11 7.88 6.79
CA PHE A 131 -9.66 8.39 8.05
C PHE A 131 -10.58 7.40 8.74
N GLU A 132 -11.43 6.69 7.97
CA GLU A 132 -12.29 5.65 8.52
C GLU A 132 -11.44 4.48 9.08
N LEU A 133 -10.40 4.09 8.36
CA LEU A 133 -9.47 3.07 8.83
C LEU A 133 -8.78 3.49 10.14
N MET A 134 -8.26 4.71 10.22
CA MET A 134 -7.64 5.23 11.45
C MET A 134 -8.65 5.25 12.61
N ARG A 135 -9.91 5.61 12.35
CA ARG A 135 -10.98 5.57 13.35
C ARG A 135 -11.15 4.15 13.91
N SER A 136 -11.19 3.14 13.04
CA SER A 136 -11.37 1.75 13.45
C SER A 136 -10.19 1.24 14.30
N TYR A 137 -8.97 1.54 13.90
CA TYR A 137 -7.77 1.18 14.67
C TYR A 137 -7.72 1.82 16.06
N ARG A 138 -8.13 3.09 16.15
CA ARG A 138 -8.15 3.83 17.42
C ARG A 138 -9.40 3.58 18.24
N ARG A 139 -10.37 2.80 17.74
CA ARG A 139 -11.69 2.59 18.36
C ARG A 139 -12.38 3.90 18.73
N GLN A 140 -12.30 4.89 17.86
CA GLN A 140 -12.83 6.22 18.08
C GLN A 140 -14.29 6.36 17.61
N SER A 141 -15.03 7.26 18.25
CA SER A 141 -16.42 7.56 17.90
C SER A 141 -16.56 8.34 16.59
N ASP A 142 -17.78 8.32 16.02
CA ASP A 142 -18.11 9.15 14.84
C ASP A 142 -17.94 10.65 15.11
N LYS A 143 -18.24 11.10 16.32
CA LYS A 143 -18.02 12.50 16.75
C LYS A 143 -16.55 12.87 16.71
N TRP A 144 -15.67 11.95 17.15
CA TRP A 144 -14.21 12.14 17.07
C TRP A 144 -13.77 12.30 15.62
N LEU A 145 -14.21 11.40 14.71
CA LEU A 145 -13.85 11.45 13.30
C LEU A 145 -14.31 12.75 12.64
N ALA A 146 -15.55 13.19 12.90
CA ALA A 146 -16.06 14.45 12.39
C ALA A 146 -15.26 15.66 12.87
N SER A 147 -14.89 15.66 14.17
CA SER A 147 -14.03 16.70 14.75
C SER A 147 -12.62 16.63 14.16
N PHE A 148 -12.04 15.44 14.01
CA PHE A 148 -10.72 15.24 13.43
C PHE A 148 -10.65 15.74 11.98
N LYS A 149 -11.61 15.37 11.15
CA LYS A 149 -11.70 15.83 9.74
C LYS A 149 -11.76 17.35 9.60
N LYS A 150 -12.29 18.05 10.59
CA LYS A 150 -12.36 19.54 10.60
C LYS A 150 -11.05 20.20 11.00
N LYS A 151 -10.09 19.48 11.58
CA LYS A 151 -8.79 20.06 11.94
C LYS A 151 -8.02 20.45 10.68
N GLN A 152 -7.38 21.62 10.71
CA GLN A 152 -6.56 22.10 9.60
C GLN A 152 -5.43 21.13 9.22
N ASN A 153 -4.85 20.44 10.19
CA ASN A 153 -3.72 19.52 10.04
C ASN A 153 -4.10 18.04 10.05
N ALA A 154 -5.40 17.68 10.02
CA ALA A 154 -5.87 16.30 10.18
C ALA A 154 -5.18 15.31 9.23
N LEU A 155 -5.01 15.69 7.98
CA LEU A 155 -4.40 14.82 6.97
C LEU A 155 -2.88 14.67 7.20
N SER A 156 -2.23 15.71 7.70
CA SER A 156 -0.81 15.68 8.09
C SER A 156 -0.59 14.78 9.31
N GLU A 157 -1.45 14.89 10.32
CA GLU A 157 -1.43 14.02 11.52
C GLU A 157 -1.69 12.56 11.14
N TRP A 158 -2.62 12.32 10.22
CA TRP A 158 -2.89 10.98 9.70
C TRP A 158 -1.65 10.39 8.99
N PHE A 159 -0.99 11.16 8.13
CA PHE A 159 0.20 10.68 7.40
C PHE A 159 1.33 10.27 8.37
N ASP A 160 1.61 11.09 9.37
CA ASP A 160 2.66 10.80 10.36
C ASP A 160 2.30 9.56 11.18
N TRP A 161 1.02 9.41 11.56
CA TRP A 161 0.55 8.21 12.24
C TRP A 161 0.68 6.96 11.33
N ALA A 162 0.21 7.02 10.09
CA ALA A 162 0.28 5.91 9.13
C ALA A 162 1.73 5.48 8.87
N LYS A 163 2.62 6.46 8.64
CA LYS A 163 4.05 6.23 8.49
C LYS A 163 4.65 5.49 9.69
N ASN A 164 4.34 5.94 10.90
CA ASN A 164 4.85 5.29 12.12
C ASN A 164 4.33 3.86 12.24
N GLN A 165 3.03 3.60 11.95
CA GLN A 165 2.48 2.24 11.99
C GLN A 165 3.19 1.30 11.00
N MET A 166 3.50 1.78 9.79
CA MET A 166 4.17 0.97 8.76
C MET A 166 5.64 0.71 9.11
N VAL A 167 6.33 1.72 9.63
CA VAL A 167 7.74 1.58 10.07
C VAL A 167 7.83 0.59 11.24
N CYS A 168 7.01 0.74 12.28
CA CYS A 168 6.98 -0.21 13.40
C CYS A 168 6.69 -1.64 12.94
N PHE A 169 5.70 -1.84 12.03
CA PHE A 169 5.42 -3.17 11.49
C PHE A 169 6.64 -3.82 10.84
N VAL A 170 7.44 -3.05 10.10
CA VAL A 170 8.64 -3.57 9.42
C VAL A 170 9.75 -3.84 10.44
N GLU A 171 9.99 -2.94 11.38
CA GLU A 171 11.06 -3.07 12.38
C GLU A 171 10.83 -4.24 13.36
N ASP A 172 9.59 -4.48 13.76
CA ASP A 172 9.23 -5.59 14.67
C ASP A 172 9.45 -6.97 14.05
N LYS A 173 9.42 -7.06 12.72
CA LYS A 173 9.60 -8.33 11.99
C LYS A 173 11.03 -8.56 11.49
N HIS A 174 11.89 -7.55 11.57
CA HIS A 174 13.30 -7.63 11.15
C HIS A 174 14.28 -7.68 12.34
N LYS A 175 13.76 -7.75 13.59
CA LYS A 175 14.52 -8.10 14.79
C LYS A 175 14.58 -9.61 14.92
#